data_20eface585c6995e5cb66688e67699df
#
_entry.id   20eface585c6995e5cb66688e67699df
#
_cell.length_a   1.000
_cell.length_b   1.000
_cell.length_c   1.000
_cell.angle_alpha   90.00
_cell.angle_beta   90.00
_cell.angle_gamma   90.00
#
_symmetry.space_group_name_H-M   'P 1'
#
loop_
_entity.id
_entity.type
_entity.pdbx_description
1 polymer ?
#
loop_
_entity_poly.entity_id
_entity_poly.type
_entity_poly.pdbx_seq_one_letter_code
_entity_poly.pdbx_strand_id
1 'polypeptide(L)'
;TQEVDKIQEEFGDCLFSLINVGRKLGLSSETALLATIHKFRSRFAFIEQQAQRQHKDLQEMSLAEMDELWEQAKRQLKPEEKTNDLATSVQQI
;
A
#
# COMPACT_ATOMS: atom_id res chain seq x y z
N THR A 1 -12.91 -24.63 7.23
CA THR A 1 -13.87 -24.98 8.28
C THR A 1 -14.99 -23.98 8.26
N GLN A 2 -16.01 -24.24 8.99
CA GLN A 2 -17.15 -23.35 9.01
C GLN A 2 -16.77 -22.01 9.60
N GLU A 3 -15.91 -22.02 10.55
CA GLU A 3 -15.49 -20.79 11.16
C GLU A 3 -14.71 -19.94 10.20
N VAL A 4 -13.80 -20.54 9.47
CA VAL A 4 -13.01 -19.81 8.49
C VAL A 4 -13.91 -19.28 7.39
N ASP A 5 -14.87 -20.07 6.95
CA ASP A 5 -15.80 -19.65 5.93
C ASP A 5 -16.60 -18.44 6.39
N LYS A 6 -16.98 -18.47 7.64
CA LYS A 6 -17.76 -17.36 8.18
C LYS A 6 -16.93 -16.10 8.27
N ILE A 7 -15.68 -16.23 8.70
CA ILE A 7 -14.80 -15.11 8.79
C ILE A 7 -14.56 -14.52 7.41
N GLN A 8 -14.40 -15.38 6.43
CA GLN A 8 -14.19 -14.93 5.07
C GLN A 8 -15.39 -14.17 4.55
N GLU A 9 -16.57 -14.63 4.88
CA GLU A 9 -17.78 -13.97 4.47
C GLU A 9 -17.88 -12.59 5.10
N GLU A 10 -17.56 -12.49 6.38
CA GLU A 10 -17.60 -11.21 7.07
C GLU A 10 -16.58 -10.26 6.47
N PHE A 11 -15.43 -10.79 6.14
CA PHE A 11 -14.38 -9.99 5.54
C PHE A 11 -14.87 -9.44 4.19
N GLY A 12 -15.54 -10.28 3.42
CA GLY A 12 -16.10 -9.85 2.15
C GLY A 12 -17.14 -8.74 2.33
N ASP A 13 -17.95 -8.87 3.35
CA ASP A 13 -18.96 -7.86 3.64
C ASP A 13 -18.30 -6.53 3.97
N CYS A 14 -17.19 -6.57 4.72
CA CYS A 14 -16.48 -5.35 5.07
C CYS A 14 -15.91 -4.69 3.82
N LEU A 15 -15.33 -5.48 2.94
CA LEU A 15 -14.78 -4.94 1.71
C LEU A 15 -15.89 -4.29 0.87
N PHE A 16 -17.01 -4.96 0.79
CA PHE A 16 -18.12 -4.45 0.02
C PHE A 16 -18.59 -3.11 0.60
N SER A 17 -18.70 -3.04 1.90
CA SER A 17 -19.12 -1.81 2.56
C SER A 17 -18.15 -0.68 2.31
N LEU A 18 -16.88 -0.99 2.37
CA LEU A 18 -15.86 0.02 2.16
C LEU A 18 -15.92 0.55 0.73
N ILE A 19 -16.09 -0.34 -0.23
CA ILE A 19 -16.20 0.05 -1.61
C ILE A 19 -17.43 0.93 -1.81
N ASN A 20 -18.50 0.59 -1.13
CA ASN A 20 -19.71 1.35 -1.25
C ASN A 20 -19.58 2.76 -0.68
N VAL A 21 -18.81 2.88 0.40
CA VAL A 21 -18.53 4.18 0.99
C VAL A 21 -17.77 5.02 -0.05
N GLY A 22 -16.77 4.42 -0.67
CA GLY A 22 -16.00 5.11 -1.69
C GLY A 22 -16.88 5.59 -2.83
N ARG A 23 -17.78 4.73 -3.25
CA ARG A 23 -18.68 5.08 -4.33
C ARG A 23 -19.55 6.27 -3.97
N LYS A 24 -20.04 6.32 -2.76
CA LYS A 24 -20.86 7.42 -2.33
C LYS A 24 -20.10 8.72 -2.24
N LEU A 25 -18.79 8.63 -2.04
CA LEU A 25 -17.96 9.81 -2.01
C LEU A 25 -17.44 10.19 -3.38
N GLY A 26 -17.86 9.49 -4.41
CA GLY A 26 -17.42 9.81 -5.75
C GLY A 26 -16.05 9.30 -6.09
N LEU A 27 -15.57 8.31 -5.34
CA LEU A 27 -14.23 7.78 -5.58
C LEU A 27 -14.30 6.50 -6.38
N SER A 28 -13.24 6.23 -7.12
CA SER A 28 -13.12 4.98 -7.84
C SER A 28 -12.24 4.05 -7.01
N SER A 29 -12.82 3.00 -6.50
CA SER A 29 -12.07 2.05 -5.68
C SER A 29 -10.98 1.37 -6.49
N GLU A 30 -11.26 1.08 -7.73
CA GLU A 30 -10.30 0.42 -8.59
C GLU A 30 -9.08 1.31 -8.80
N THR A 31 -9.31 2.56 -9.13
CA THR A 31 -8.22 3.49 -9.34
C THR A 31 -7.40 3.69 -8.07
N ALA A 32 -8.10 3.81 -6.95
CA ALA A 32 -7.42 4.00 -5.67
C ALA A 32 -6.56 2.79 -5.33
N LEU A 33 -7.08 1.60 -5.56
CA LEU A 33 -6.34 0.40 -5.25
C LEU A 33 -5.12 0.25 -6.15
N LEU A 34 -5.27 0.55 -7.44
CA LEU A 34 -4.14 0.46 -8.35
C LEU A 34 -3.03 1.43 -7.95
N ALA A 35 -3.40 2.62 -7.54
CA ALA A 35 -2.40 3.59 -7.10
C ALA A 35 -1.66 3.07 -5.88
N THR A 36 -2.38 2.44 -4.97
CA THR A 36 -1.77 1.88 -3.78
C THR A 36 -0.83 0.73 -4.13
N ILE A 37 -1.23 -0.10 -5.07
CA ILE A 37 -0.40 -1.22 -5.49
C ILE A 37 0.89 -0.70 -6.11
N HIS A 38 0.81 0.33 -6.96
CA HIS A 38 1.99 0.91 -7.55
C HIS A 38 2.92 1.47 -6.49
N LYS A 39 2.37 2.18 -5.55
CA LYS A 39 3.16 2.76 -4.48
C LYS A 39 3.86 1.68 -3.68
N PHE A 40 3.14 0.62 -3.37
CA PHE A 40 3.67 -0.46 -2.58
C PHE A 40 4.80 -1.17 -3.34
N ARG A 41 4.61 -1.39 -4.61
CA ARG A 41 5.63 -2.04 -5.43
C ARG A 41 6.90 -1.22 -5.51
N SER A 42 6.76 0.10 -5.66
CA SER A 42 7.92 0.96 -5.72
C SER A 42 8.71 0.90 -4.42
N ARG A 43 8.00 0.93 -3.30
CA ARG A 43 8.66 0.87 -2.02
C ARG A 43 9.33 -0.48 -1.80
N PHE A 44 8.68 -1.53 -2.23
CA PHE A 44 9.25 -2.86 -2.05
C PHE A 44 10.51 -3.02 -2.91
N ALA A 45 10.48 -2.48 -4.12
CA ALA A 45 11.65 -2.54 -4.98
C ALA A 45 12.82 -1.80 -4.34
N PHE A 46 12.55 -0.68 -3.69
CA PHE A 46 13.58 0.06 -2.99
C PHE A 46 14.18 -0.80 -1.86
N ILE A 47 13.31 -1.47 -1.12
CA ILE A 47 13.76 -2.33 -0.03
C ILE A 47 14.62 -3.46 -0.57
N GLU A 48 14.22 -4.05 -1.68
CA GLU A 48 14.99 -5.12 -2.29
C GLU A 48 16.38 -4.63 -2.71
N GLN A 49 16.44 -3.44 -3.27
CA GLN A 49 17.70 -2.88 -3.68
C GLN A 49 18.61 -2.65 -2.48
N GLN A 50 18.06 -2.12 -1.41
CA GLN A 50 18.86 -1.88 -0.23
C GLN A 50 19.36 -3.18 0.40
N ALA A 51 18.52 -4.20 0.37
CA ALA A 51 18.90 -5.48 0.90
C ALA A 51 20.09 -6.04 0.10
N GLN A 52 20.03 -5.90 -1.21
CA GLN A 52 21.12 -6.35 -2.05
C GLN A 52 22.41 -5.60 -1.76
N ARG A 53 22.32 -4.30 -1.55
CA ARG A 53 23.49 -3.52 -1.25
C ARG A 53 24.13 -3.93 0.06
N GLN A 54 23.31 -4.39 0.99
CA GLN A 54 23.82 -4.82 2.27
C GLN A 54 24.14 -6.30 2.27
N HIS A 55 24.00 -6.95 1.12
CA HIS A 55 24.24 -8.37 0.97
C HIS A 55 23.40 -9.19 1.93
N LYS A 56 22.14 -8.76 2.10
CA LYS A 56 21.23 -9.47 2.96
C LYS A 56 20.08 -10.00 2.16
N ASP A 57 19.54 -11.12 2.62
CA ASP A 57 18.38 -11.70 2.01
C ASP A 57 17.21 -11.10 2.76
N LEU A 58 16.13 -10.77 2.07
CA LEU A 58 14.96 -10.21 2.72
C LEU A 58 14.47 -11.13 3.83
N GLN A 59 14.57 -12.41 3.60
CA GLN A 59 14.10 -13.36 4.60
C GLN A 59 14.92 -13.34 5.87
N GLU A 60 16.12 -12.80 5.78
CA GLU A 60 16.98 -12.74 6.94
C GLU A 60 16.85 -11.45 7.70
N MET A 61 16.08 -10.52 7.17
CA MET A 61 15.95 -9.25 7.82
C MET A 61 14.96 -9.30 8.94
N SER A 62 15.22 -8.57 9.99
CA SER A 62 14.30 -8.51 11.10
C SER A 62 13.19 -7.54 10.72
N LEU A 63 12.11 -7.58 11.46
CA LEU A 63 11.02 -6.69 11.21
C LEU A 63 11.46 -5.24 11.39
N ALA A 64 12.32 -5.00 12.34
CA ALA A 64 12.82 -3.64 12.57
C ALA A 64 13.62 -3.14 11.38
N GLU A 65 14.41 -4.01 10.78
CA GLU A 65 15.18 -3.62 9.62
C GLU A 65 14.27 -3.34 8.44
N MET A 66 13.24 -4.13 8.26
CA MET A 66 12.29 -3.92 7.19
C MET A 66 11.55 -2.61 7.39
N ASP A 67 11.16 -2.32 8.62
CA ASP A 67 10.47 -1.08 8.91
C ASP A 67 11.34 0.11 8.62
N GLU A 68 12.60 0.00 8.96
CA GLU A 68 13.52 1.10 8.72
C GLU A 68 13.63 1.37 7.22
N LEU A 69 13.76 0.33 6.43
CA LEU A 69 13.85 0.47 4.99
C LEU A 69 12.54 0.98 4.41
N TRP A 70 11.44 0.58 4.99
CA TRP A 70 10.14 1.05 4.54
C TRP A 70 10.02 2.55 4.76
N GLU A 71 10.49 3.03 5.91
CA GLU A 71 10.45 4.46 6.18
C GLU A 71 11.39 5.21 5.24
N GLN A 72 12.53 4.63 4.93
CA GLN A 72 13.44 5.24 3.99
C GLN A 72 12.80 5.29 2.61
N ALA A 73 12.11 4.25 2.22
CA ALA A 73 11.45 4.21 0.94
C ALA A 73 10.42 5.32 0.84
N LYS A 74 9.69 5.52 1.91
CA LYS A 74 8.68 6.56 1.92
C LYS A 74 9.33 7.93 1.75
N ARG A 75 10.45 8.14 2.39
CA ARG A 75 11.13 9.42 2.29
C ARG A 75 11.75 9.64 0.93
N GLN A 76 12.34 8.59 0.37
CA GLN A 76 13.03 8.70 -0.89
C GLN A 76 12.09 8.83 -2.08
N LEU A 77 10.99 8.14 -2.03
CA LEU A 77 10.07 8.13 -3.14
C LEU A 77 8.94 9.11 -3.03
N LYS A 78 8.83 9.72 -1.84
CA LYS A 78 7.78 10.58 -1.62
C LYS A 78 7.70 11.82 -2.44
N PRO A 79 8.79 12.40 -2.73
CA PRO A 79 8.75 13.63 -3.38
C PRO A 79 7.85 13.68 -4.49
N GLU A 80 7.93 12.73 -5.20
CA GLU A 80 7.22 12.81 -6.20
C GLU A 80 5.89 12.74 -5.91
N GLU A 81 5.67 12.32 -5.06
CA GLU A 81 4.46 12.17 -4.86
C GLU A 81 3.84 13.19 -4.83
N LYS A 82 4.18 13.46 -5.17
CA LYS A 82 3.49 13.93 -5.30
C LYS A 82 2.65 14.26 -4.66
N THR A 83 2.91 14.32 -3.95
CA THR A 83 2.21 14.79 -3.06
C THR A 83 1.43 15.86 -3.45
N ASN A 84 1.96 16.71 -4.13
CA ASN A 84 1.25 17.70 -4.64
C ASN A 84 0.23 17.23 -5.45
N ASP A 85 0.54 16.28 -6.21
CA ASP A 85 -0.38 15.67 -6.98
C ASP A 85 -1.47 15.22 -6.22
N LEU A 86 -1.25 14.67 -5.10
CA LEU A 86 -2.27 14.17 -4.32
C LEU A 86 -3.16 15.25 -3.89
N ALA A 87 -2.64 16.30 -3.42
CA ALA A 87 -3.42 17.37 -2.97
C ALA A 87 -4.23 17.88 -4.10
N THR A 88 -3.61 18.02 -5.21
CA THR A 88 -4.27 18.51 -6.35
C THR A 88 -5.28 17.53 -6.81
N SER A 89 -4.93 16.31 -6.87
CA SER A 89 -5.82 15.31 -7.30
C SER A 89 -7.00 15.23 -6.42
N VAL A 90 -6.79 15.32 -5.18
CA VAL A 90 -7.88 15.26 -4.29
C VAL A 90 -8.78 16.41 -4.53
N GLN A 91 -8.21 17.51 -4.85
CA GLN A 91 -8.98 18.64 -5.13
C GLN A 91 -9.63 18.49 -6.43
N GLN A 92 -9.03 17.79 -7.31
CA GLN A 92 -9.55 17.58 -8.58
C GLN A 92 -10.51 16.48 -8.61
N ILE A 93 -10.51 15.66 -7.67
CA ILE A 93 -11.40 14.58 -7.66
C ILE A 93 -12.76 14.98 -7.25
#